data_0f8e545372c6776e23bf5edc12f6dea8
#
_entry.id   0f8e545372c6776e23bf5edc12f6dea8
#
_cell.length_a   1.000
_cell.length_b   1.000
_cell.length_c   1.000
_cell.angle_alpha   90.00
_cell.angle_beta   90.00
_cell.angle_gamma   90.00
#
_symmetry.space_group_name_H-M   'P 1'
#
loop_
_entity.id
_entity.type
_entity.pdbx_description
1 polymer ?
#
loop_
_entity_poly.entity_id
_entity_poly.type
_entity_poly.pdbx_seq_one_letter_code
_entity_poly.pdbx_strand_id
1 'polypeptide(L)'
;MRNLKKNSRTMYYALYDSEIPIYDEDGNPELETMAGYKEPVQFKASLSTGQSDAEESPFGKNVTYDRVISTCDTSLPIDENSLIWVKSNPTYNADGTVNPDSADYEVAAPPLDGLNSLRIAIKKRSKSIVEDSMDVGENVPDSGDSGAESGSEEEDGF
;
A
#
# COMPACT_ATOMS: atom_id res chain seq x y z
N MET A 1 7.29 18.02 20.80
CA MET A 1 7.69 18.12 19.40
C MET A 1 6.84 19.14 18.70
N ARG A 2 7.48 20.07 18.07
CA ARG A 2 6.73 21.13 17.41
C ARG A 2 6.47 20.67 15.98
N ASN A 3 5.26 20.31 15.73
CA ASN A 3 4.88 19.88 14.40
C ASN A 3 4.81 21.12 13.52
N LEU A 4 5.83 21.29 12.71
CA LEU A 4 5.87 22.44 11.80
C LEU A 4 4.87 22.21 10.70
N LYS A 5 3.92 23.12 10.58
CA LYS A 5 2.91 23.09 9.51
C LYS A 5 3.54 22.93 8.12
N LYS A 6 4.80 23.31 8.00
CA LYS A 6 5.55 23.25 6.76
C LYS A 6 5.81 21.83 6.26
N ASN A 7 5.81 20.84 7.15
CA ASN A 7 6.07 19.46 6.79
C ASN A 7 4.79 18.60 6.77
N SER A 8 3.65 19.25 6.85
CA SER A 8 2.38 18.56 6.87
C SER A 8 1.97 18.15 5.46
N ARG A 9 1.55 16.92 5.31
CA ARG A 9 1.04 16.39 4.03
C ARG A 9 -0.41 15.99 4.17
N THR A 10 -1.14 16.06 3.07
CA THR A 10 -2.49 15.54 3.01
C THR A 10 -2.44 14.05 2.71
N MET A 11 -3.10 13.28 3.53
CA MET A 11 -3.18 11.81 3.43
C MET A 11 -4.61 11.37 3.65
N TYR A 12 -4.88 10.09 3.43
CA TYR A 12 -6.20 9.52 3.69
C TYR A 12 -6.05 8.29 4.56
N TYR A 13 -7.06 8.02 5.37
CA TYR A 13 -7.15 6.75 6.11
C TYR A 13 -8.55 6.17 5.92
N ALA A 14 -8.63 4.86 6.04
CA ALA A 14 -9.92 4.16 6.05
C ALA A 14 -9.91 3.15 7.19
N LEU A 15 -11.00 3.14 7.95
CA LEU A 15 -11.16 2.23 9.07
C LEU A 15 -11.75 0.91 8.58
N TYR A 16 -11.29 -0.18 9.14
CA TYR A 16 -11.85 -1.50 8.87
C TYR A 16 -13.17 -1.67 9.61
N ASP A 17 -14.14 -2.25 8.95
CA ASP A 17 -15.44 -2.57 9.55
C ASP A 17 -15.88 -3.95 9.04
N SER A 18 -16.30 -4.79 9.95
CA SER A 18 -16.78 -6.12 9.61
C SER A 18 -18.23 -6.11 9.14
N GLU A 19 -18.93 -5.00 9.29
CA GLU A 19 -20.36 -4.92 9.00
C GLU A 19 -20.73 -3.73 8.13
N ILE A 20 -20.10 -3.63 6.97
CA ILE A 20 -20.44 -2.58 6.01
C ILE A 20 -21.74 -2.97 5.32
N PRO A 21 -22.76 -2.11 5.34
CA PRO A 21 -24.02 -2.41 4.69
C PRO A 21 -23.86 -2.53 3.17
N ILE A 22 -24.54 -3.51 2.62
CA ILE A 22 -24.61 -3.71 1.17
C ILE A 22 -25.92 -3.07 0.73
N TYR A 23 -25.91 -2.47 -0.44
CA TYR A 23 -27.10 -1.83 -0.99
C TYR A 23 -27.48 -2.52 -2.30
N ASP A 24 -28.77 -2.72 -2.50
CA ASP A 24 -29.28 -3.30 -3.73
C ASP A 24 -29.25 -2.27 -4.88
N GLU A 25 -29.68 -2.70 -6.08
CA GLU A 25 -29.67 -1.81 -7.24
C GLU A 25 -30.55 -0.57 -7.10
N ASP A 26 -31.52 -0.63 -6.19
CA ASP A 26 -32.43 0.46 -5.92
C ASP A 26 -31.94 1.37 -4.77
N GLY A 27 -30.79 1.03 -4.18
CA GLY A 27 -30.20 1.82 -3.10
C GLY A 27 -30.74 1.51 -1.72
N ASN A 28 -31.46 0.39 -1.53
CA ASN A 28 -31.96 -0.01 -0.23
C ASN A 28 -30.92 -0.92 0.46
N PRO A 29 -30.75 -0.80 1.78
CA PRO A 29 -29.81 -1.66 2.49
C PRO A 29 -30.31 -3.09 2.52
N GLU A 30 -29.45 -4.02 2.19
CA GLU A 30 -29.76 -5.42 2.30
C GLU A 30 -29.60 -5.89 3.75
N LEU A 31 -30.10 -7.08 4.03
CA LEU A 31 -29.96 -7.66 5.36
C LEU A 31 -28.55 -8.19 5.60
N GLU A 32 -27.81 -8.40 4.53
CA GLU A 32 -26.44 -8.90 4.63
C GLU A 32 -25.47 -7.75 4.71
N THR A 33 -24.37 -7.97 5.40
CA THR A 33 -23.27 -7.02 5.50
C THR A 33 -22.00 -7.69 5.00
N MET A 34 -21.01 -6.89 4.63
CA MET A 34 -19.72 -7.41 4.19
C MET A 34 -18.60 -6.77 5.01
N ALA A 35 -17.51 -7.48 5.13
CA ALA A 35 -16.33 -6.93 5.78
C ALA A 35 -15.55 -6.08 4.75
N GLY A 36 -15.05 -4.95 5.18
CA GLY A 36 -14.28 -4.06 4.29
C GLY A 36 -13.82 -2.83 5.02
N TYR A 37 -13.69 -1.74 4.28
CA TYR A 37 -13.22 -0.47 4.82
C TYR A 37 -14.27 0.60 4.64
N LYS A 38 -14.38 1.46 5.64
CA LYS A 38 -15.28 2.61 5.58
C LYS A 38 -14.76 3.64 4.59
N GLU A 39 -15.58 4.64 4.31
CA GLU A 39 -15.20 5.76 3.45
C GLU A 39 -13.87 6.37 3.89
N PRO A 40 -12.92 6.56 2.98
CA PRO A 40 -11.65 7.18 3.33
C PRO A 40 -11.84 8.63 3.79
N VAL A 41 -11.11 9.00 4.81
CA VAL A 41 -11.16 10.35 5.39
C VAL A 41 -9.81 11.04 5.18
N GLN A 42 -9.87 12.27 4.71
CA GLN A 42 -8.69 13.08 4.48
C GLN A 42 -8.17 13.64 5.80
N PHE A 43 -6.88 13.62 5.99
CA PHE A 43 -6.24 14.22 7.17
C PHE A 43 -4.87 14.80 6.81
N LYS A 44 -4.35 15.64 7.68
CA LYS A 44 -3.03 16.24 7.49
C LYS A 44 -2.13 15.84 8.65
N ALA A 45 -0.93 15.42 8.32
CA ALA A 45 0.06 15.02 9.31
C ALA A 45 1.46 15.10 8.72
N SER A 46 2.45 15.00 9.57
CA SER A 46 3.86 14.95 9.17
C SER A 46 4.25 13.49 8.97
N LEU A 47 5.11 13.26 7.98
CA LEU A 47 5.59 11.93 7.68
C LEU A 47 7.11 11.91 7.84
N SER A 48 7.61 11.03 8.70
CA SER A 48 9.06 10.85 8.87
C SER A 48 9.57 9.80 7.90
N THR A 49 10.85 9.91 7.57
CA THR A 49 11.49 8.97 6.65
C THR A 49 12.33 7.92 7.39
N GLY A 50 12.31 7.92 8.72
CA GLY A 50 13.21 7.09 9.49
C GLY A 50 12.73 5.66 9.66
N GLN A 51 13.59 4.73 9.29
CA GLN A 51 13.48 3.39 9.79
C GLN A 51 13.97 3.41 11.21
N SER A 52 13.30 2.76 12.10
CA SER A 52 13.87 2.57 13.42
C SER A 52 14.69 1.29 13.38
N ASP A 53 15.84 1.37 14.00
CA ASP A 53 16.54 0.16 14.36
C ASP A 53 15.66 -0.62 15.33
N ALA A 54 15.48 -1.86 15.03
CA ALA A 54 14.50 -2.71 15.70
C ALA A 54 14.66 -2.84 17.22
N GLU A 55 15.77 -2.42 17.76
CA GLU A 55 16.03 -2.62 19.18
C GLU A 55 15.42 -1.57 20.08
N GLU A 56 15.13 -0.38 19.57
CA GLU A 56 14.61 0.72 20.39
C GLU A 56 13.34 1.35 19.82
N SER A 57 12.53 0.57 19.14
CA SER A 57 11.30 1.11 18.60
C SER A 57 10.32 1.46 19.71
N PRO A 58 9.76 2.67 19.72
CA PRO A 58 8.73 3.04 20.70
C PRO A 58 7.45 2.22 20.50
N PHE A 59 7.30 1.56 19.36
CA PHE A 59 6.11 0.77 19.05
C PHE A 59 6.20 -0.68 19.52
N GLY A 60 7.31 -1.09 20.07
CA GLY A 60 7.50 -2.45 20.60
C GLY A 60 8.66 -3.17 19.92
N LYS A 61 9.07 -4.27 20.54
CA LYS A 61 10.14 -5.10 20.00
C LYS A 61 9.62 -5.87 18.79
N ASN A 62 10.46 -5.99 17.80
CA ASN A 62 10.15 -6.76 16.57
C ASN A 62 9.06 -6.13 15.67
N VAL A 63 8.69 -4.88 15.89
CA VAL A 63 7.77 -4.19 14.99
C VAL A 63 8.56 -3.62 13.82
N THR A 64 8.23 -4.09 12.62
CA THR A 64 8.85 -3.59 11.40
C THR A 64 7.95 -2.53 10.79
N TYR A 65 8.47 -1.36 10.56
CA TYR A 65 7.75 -0.29 9.90
C TYR A 65 8.70 0.54 9.02
N ASP A 66 8.13 1.20 8.03
CA ASP A 66 8.90 1.98 7.06
C ASP A 66 8.90 3.46 7.38
N ARG A 67 7.79 3.97 7.91
CA ARG A 67 7.63 5.39 8.20
C ARG A 67 6.77 5.59 9.44
N VAL A 68 6.83 6.80 9.99
CA VAL A 68 5.98 7.19 11.12
C VAL A 68 5.21 8.45 10.76
N ILE A 69 3.91 8.39 10.96
CA ILE A 69 3.03 9.55 10.83
C ILE A 69 2.96 10.22 12.19
N SER A 70 3.13 11.52 12.24
CA SER A 70 3.02 12.29 13.48
C SER A 70 2.03 13.43 13.29
N THR A 71 1.09 13.55 14.18
CA THR A 71 0.08 14.60 14.16
C THR A 71 -0.21 15.10 15.57
N CYS A 72 -0.64 16.36 15.66
CA CYS A 72 -1.12 16.92 16.92
C CYS A 72 -2.62 16.65 17.12
N ASP A 73 -3.29 16.12 16.12
CA ASP A 73 -4.69 15.75 16.22
C ASP A 73 -4.82 14.36 16.84
N THR A 74 -5.01 14.33 18.14
CA THR A 74 -5.15 13.08 18.88
C THR A 74 -6.56 12.47 18.76
N SER A 75 -7.47 13.15 18.07
CA SER A 75 -8.84 12.67 17.89
C SER A 75 -8.99 11.71 16.69
N LEU A 76 -7.95 11.53 15.89
CA LEU A 76 -8.02 10.62 14.75
C LEU A 76 -8.26 9.18 15.21
N PRO A 77 -9.28 8.52 14.68
CA PRO A 77 -9.64 7.16 15.12
C PRO A 77 -8.82 6.04 14.45
N ILE A 78 -7.68 6.37 13.88
CA ILE A 78 -6.84 5.39 13.19
C ILE A 78 -6.39 4.30 14.16
N ASP A 79 -6.58 3.06 13.76
CA ASP A 79 -6.21 1.88 14.56
C ASP A 79 -5.28 0.95 13.78
N GLU A 80 -4.93 -0.17 14.39
CA GLU A 80 -3.98 -1.12 13.79
C GLU A 80 -4.52 -1.83 12.53
N ASN A 81 -5.81 -1.73 12.28
CA ASN A 81 -6.44 -2.35 11.11
C ASN A 81 -6.70 -1.35 9.98
N SER A 82 -6.32 -0.11 10.16
CA SER A 82 -6.59 0.95 9.18
C SER A 82 -5.66 0.89 7.98
N LEU A 83 -6.14 1.39 6.85
CA LEU A 83 -5.33 1.59 5.64
C LEU A 83 -4.97 3.07 5.51
N ILE A 84 -3.82 3.33 4.91
CA ILE A 84 -3.29 4.68 4.74
C ILE A 84 -2.90 4.91 3.28
N TRP A 85 -3.29 6.06 2.74
CA TRP A 85 -2.89 6.52 1.42
C TRP A 85 -2.02 7.77 1.59
N VAL A 86 -0.75 7.66 1.22
CA VAL A 86 0.22 8.76 1.33
C VAL A 86 0.47 9.42 -0.03
N LYS A 87 0.80 8.61 -1.02
CA LYS A 87 1.11 9.09 -2.36
C LYS A 87 0.01 8.84 -3.36
N SER A 88 -0.78 7.81 -3.14
CA SER A 88 -1.89 7.48 -4.02
C SER A 88 -3.20 8.05 -3.47
N ASN A 89 -4.24 7.98 -4.27
CA ASN A 89 -5.58 8.38 -3.86
C ASN A 89 -6.44 7.12 -3.71
N PRO A 90 -7.40 7.13 -2.79
CA PRO A 90 -8.34 6.02 -2.67
C PRO A 90 -9.10 5.79 -3.98
N THR A 91 -9.25 4.53 -4.36
CA THR A 91 -10.09 4.15 -5.48
C THR A 91 -11.22 3.26 -4.98
N TYR A 92 -12.23 3.09 -5.81
CA TYR A 92 -13.43 2.36 -5.42
C TYR A 92 -13.69 1.20 -6.38
N ASN A 93 -14.25 0.14 -5.84
CA ASN A 93 -14.68 -0.99 -6.63
C ASN A 93 -15.97 -0.65 -7.39
N ALA A 94 -16.39 -1.53 -8.28
CA ALA A 94 -17.62 -1.33 -9.05
C ALA A 94 -18.88 -1.24 -8.17
N ASP A 95 -18.85 -1.87 -6.99
CA ASP A 95 -19.96 -1.83 -6.04
C ASP A 95 -19.96 -0.59 -5.13
N GLY A 96 -19.02 0.33 -5.33
CA GLY A 96 -18.91 1.53 -4.52
C GLY A 96 -18.09 1.40 -3.25
N THR A 97 -17.61 0.20 -2.93
CA THR A 97 -16.74 0.00 -1.76
C THR A 97 -15.31 0.44 -2.05
N VAL A 98 -14.57 0.74 -1.00
CA VAL A 98 -13.18 1.16 -1.14
C VAL A 98 -12.32 0.00 -1.61
N ASN A 99 -11.48 0.24 -2.62
CA ASN A 99 -10.53 -0.76 -3.08
C ASN A 99 -9.29 -0.72 -2.16
N PRO A 100 -9.08 -1.75 -1.33
CA PRO A 100 -7.95 -1.75 -0.40
C PRO A 100 -6.59 -1.82 -1.10
N ASP A 101 -6.54 -2.33 -2.32
CA ASP A 101 -5.29 -2.42 -3.07
C ASP A 101 -4.79 -1.06 -3.54
N SER A 102 -5.61 -0.02 -3.48
CA SER A 102 -5.18 1.33 -3.79
C SER A 102 -4.37 1.96 -2.66
N ALA A 103 -4.39 1.39 -1.45
CA ALA A 103 -3.65 1.92 -0.32
C ALA A 103 -2.15 1.64 -0.43
N ASP A 104 -1.35 2.64 -0.09
CA ASP A 104 0.11 2.51 -0.12
C ASP A 104 0.66 1.83 1.13
N TYR A 105 0.03 2.06 2.25
CA TYR A 105 0.53 1.64 3.56
C TYR A 105 -0.57 1.03 4.41
N GLU A 106 -0.16 0.25 5.38
CA GLU A 106 -1.02 -0.26 6.44
C GLU A 106 -0.40 0.12 7.78
N VAL A 107 -1.19 0.13 8.82
CA VAL A 107 -0.70 0.42 10.17
C VAL A 107 0.05 -0.80 10.69
N ALA A 108 1.28 -0.60 11.15
CA ALA A 108 2.16 -1.69 11.56
C ALA A 108 2.01 -2.08 13.04
N ALA A 109 1.52 -1.17 13.87
CA ALA A 109 1.37 -1.39 15.31
C ALA A 109 0.30 -0.45 15.85
N PRO A 110 -0.27 -0.73 17.02
CA PRO A 110 -1.24 0.20 17.62
C PRO A 110 -0.64 1.61 17.73
N PRO A 111 -1.39 2.64 17.36
CA PRO A 111 -0.90 4.01 17.44
C PRO A 111 -0.54 4.40 18.87
N LEU A 112 0.50 5.22 19.00
CA LEU A 112 0.93 5.74 20.29
C LEU A 112 0.31 7.11 20.53
N ASP A 113 -0.57 7.16 21.50
CA ASP A 113 -1.26 8.39 21.87
C ASP A 113 -0.48 9.06 23.00
N GLY A 114 0.09 10.21 22.70
CA GLY A 114 0.77 11.04 23.69
C GLY A 114 -0.12 12.19 24.14
N LEU A 115 0.42 13.04 25.01
CA LEU A 115 -0.36 14.11 25.60
C LEU A 115 -0.90 15.12 24.55
N ASN A 116 -0.11 15.41 23.55
CA ASN A 116 -0.48 16.34 22.48
C ASN A 116 0.00 15.85 21.11
N SER A 117 0.17 14.56 20.97
CA SER A 117 0.64 13.99 19.70
C SER A 117 0.18 12.56 19.54
N LEU A 118 -0.09 12.21 18.31
CA LEU A 118 -0.39 10.83 17.91
C LEU A 118 0.68 10.39 16.92
N ARG A 119 1.27 9.22 17.16
CA ARG A 119 2.27 8.62 16.29
C ARG A 119 1.76 7.30 15.78
N ILE A 120 1.88 7.11 14.49
CA ILE A 120 1.37 5.91 13.81
C ILE A 120 2.50 5.33 12.97
N ALA A 121 2.93 4.12 13.31
CA ALA A 121 3.91 3.38 12.52
C ALA A 121 3.19 2.75 11.33
N ILE A 122 3.68 3.00 10.13
CA ILE A 122 3.09 2.48 8.91
C ILE A 122 4.10 1.66 8.12
N LYS A 123 3.60 0.62 7.48
CA LYS A 123 4.39 -0.29 6.68
C LYS A 123 3.88 -0.28 5.26
N LYS A 124 4.79 -0.25 4.31
CA LYS A 124 4.43 -0.26 2.90
C LYS A 124 3.76 -1.59 2.54
N ARG A 125 2.64 -1.49 1.88
CA ARG A 125 1.96 -2.68 1.38
C ARG A 125 2.61 -3.13 0.09
N SER A 126 2.85 -4.43 -0.01
CA SER A 126 3.16 -5.01 -1.28
C SER A 126 1.86 -5.06 -2.06
N LYS A 127 1.77 -4.26 -3.08
CA LYS A 127 0.68 -4.42 -4.01
C LYS A 127 0.82 -5.82 -4.58
N SER A 128 -0.23 -6.58 -4.50
CA SER A 128 -0.29 -7.77 -5.28
C SER A 128 -0.17 -7.29 -6.72
N ILE A 129 0.96 -7.53 -7.28
CA ILE A 129 1.12 -7.35 -8.67
C ILE A 129 0.25 -8.43 -9.26
N VAL A 130 -0.88 -8.03 -9.67
CA VAL A 130 -1.53 -8.81 -10.66
C VAL A 130 -0.65 -8.58 -11.84
N GLU A 131 0.27 -9.47 -11.97
CA GLU A 131 0.99 -9.52 -13.11
C GLU A 131 0.01 -9.72 -14.18
N ASP A 132 -0.21 -8.69 -14.78
CA ASP A 132 -0.91 -8.74 -16.00
C ASP A 132 0.02 -9.39 -16.92
N SER A 133 -0.08 -10.60 -16.76
CA SER A 133 0.83 -11.37 -17.32
C SER A 133 0.78 -11.37 -18.71
N MET A 134 0.16 -10.47 -19.15
CA MET A 134 0.06 -10.54 -20.39
C MET A 134 1.18 -10.33 -21.08
N ASP A 135 1.97 -10.07 -20.76
CA ASP A 135 2.80 -9.84 -21.53
C ASP A 135 3.80 -10.50 -21.79
N VAL A 136 4.06 -10.86 -22.02
CA VAL A 136 5.01 -11.30 -22.20
C VAL A 136 5.47 -11.62 -23.30
N GLY A 137 5.30 -11.22 -23.81
CA GLY A 137 5.68 -11.46 -24.89
C GLY A 137 6.82 -11.95 -25.36
N GLU A 138 7.06 -12.19 -25.45
CA GLU A 138 7.81 -12.49 -25.86
C GLU A 138 8.74 -12.51 -26.30
N ASN A 139 9.17 -12.50 -26.66
CA ASN A 139 9.90 -12.51 -27.32
C ASN A 139 11.08 -12.99 -27.43
N VAL A 140 11.22 -13.60 -27.65
CA VAL A 140 12.33 -14.07 -27.71
C VAL A 140 12.96 -14.12 -28.87
N PRO A 141 13.84 -13.70 -29.01
CA PRO A 141 14.49 -13.72 -30.10
C PRO A 141 15.20 -14.88 -30.33
N ASP A 142 14.98 -15.37 -30.97
CA ASP A 142 15.62 -16.29 -31.30
C ASP A 142 16.79 -16.14 -31.77
N SER A 143 17.43 -16.30 -31.49
CA SER A 143 18.52 -16.26 -31.90
C SER A 143 18.96 -17.12 -32.78
N GLY A 144 18.58 -17.24 -33.34
CA GLY A 144 19.02 -18.02 -34.12
C GLY A 144 20.20 -18.33 -34.51
N ASP A 145 20.62 -18.62 -34.74
CA ASP A 145 21.40 -18.97 -35.09
C ASP A 145 22.10 -19.32 -35.59
N SER A 146 22.52 -19.40 -35.95
CA SER A 146 23.19 -19.65 -36.39
C SER A 146 23.89 -20.32 -37.04
N GLY A 147 23.97 -20.60 -37.36
CA GLY A 147 24.54 -21.20 -37.81
C GLY A 147 25.46 -21.39 -38.64
N ALA A 148 25.90 -21.49 -38.93
CA ALA A 148 26.62 -21.65 -39.53
C ALA A 148 27.38 -22.34 -40.03
N GLU A 149 27.57 -22.62 -40.38
CA GLU A 149 28.19 -23.16 -40.79
C GLU A 149 29.10 -23.41 -41.46
N SER A 150 29.52 -23.62 -41.73
CA SER A 150 30.30 -23.81 -42.21
C SER A 150 30.96 -24.50 -42.99
N GLY A 151 31.10 -24.73 -43.41
CA GLY A 151 31.57 -25.24 -43.97
C GLY A 151 32.58 -25.52 -44.70
N SER A 152 33.02 -25.78 -44.93
CA SER A 152 33.80 -26.01 -45.46
C SER A 152 34.55 -26.55 -46.14
N GLU A 153 34.85 -26.79 -46.56
CA GLU A 153 35.46 -27.19 -47.04
C GLU A 153 36.40 -27.54 -47.64
N GLU A 154 36.71 -27.82 -48.07
CA GLU A 154 37.43 -28.12 -48.55
C GLU A 154 38.20 -28.59 -49.18
N GLU A 155 38.52 -28.88 -49.67
CA GLU A 155 39.10 -29.30 -50.13
C GLU A 155 40.03 -29.63 -50.76
N ASP A 156 40.28 -29.80 -51.05
CA ASP A 156 41.05 -30.19 -51.46
C ASP A 156 41.82 -30.67 -52.26
N GLY A 157 42.15 -30.74 -52.70
CA GLY A 157 42.62 -31.06 -53.15
C GLY A 157 43.48 -31.65 -53.99
N PHE A 158 43.76 -31.94 -54.16
CA PHE A 158 44.48 -32.49 -54.81
C PHE A 158 44.59 -32.97 -55.12
#